data_e8859ba8c12296b4f5f8bba4de12cf63
#
_entry.id   e8859ba8c12296b4f5f8bba4de12cf63
#
_cell.length_a   1.000
_cell.length_b   1.000
_cell.length_c   1.000
_cell.angle_alpha   90.00
_cell.angle_beta   90.00
_cell.angle_gamma   90.00
#
_symmetry.space_group_name_H-M   'P 1'
#
loop_
_entity.id
_entity.type
_entity.pdbx_description
1 polymer ?
#
loop_
_entity_poly.entity_id
_entity_poly.type
_entity_poly.pdbx_seq_one_letter_code
_entity_poly.pdbx_strand_id
1 'polypeptide(L)'
;MKYSAVFFFLVLLACGSNRDRLMSNLLNEQRALKDSANNITERIGGYMENGLNENAEAQKKQLAAVHARLIHIQSSIDSLEKMK
;
A
#
# COMPACT_ATOMS: atom_id res chain seq x y z
N MET A 1 20.25 -8.56 -18.60
CA MET A 1 19.43 -9.71 -18.94
C MET A 1 18.44 -9.37 -20.02
N LYS A 2 18.27 -10.31 -20.96
CA LYS A 2 17.50 -10.05 -22.16
C LYS A 2 16.03 -9.72 -21.90
N TYR A 3 15.43 -10.41 -20.96
CA TYR A 3 14.00 -10.28 -20.70
C TYR A 3 13.62 -8.95 -20.06
N SER A 4 14.47 -8.41 -19.21
CA SER A 4 14.18 -7.13 -18.58
C SER A 4 14.24 -5.98 -19.59
N ALA A 5 15.16 -6.06 -20.57
CA ALA A 5 15.23 -5.05 -21.62
C ALA A 5 13.99 -5.06 -22.52
N VAL A 6 13.53 -6.24 -22.88
CA VAL A 6 12.32 -6.39 -23.71
C VAL A 6 11.10 -5.92 -22.92
N PHE A 7 11.00 -6.29 -21.66
CA PHE A 7 9.91 -5.86 -20.81
C PHE A 7 9.87 -4.33 -20.67
N PHE A 8 11.03 -3.72 -20.46
CA PHE A 8 11.13 -2.27 -20.35
C PHE A 8 10.68 -1.58 -21.64
N PHE A 9 11.05 -2.14 -22.77
CA PHE A 9 10.66 -1.60 -24.08
C PHE A 9 9.15 -1.67 -24.27
N LEU A 10 8.52 -2.78 -23.89
CA LEU A 10 7.08 -2.93 -23.95
C LEU A 10 6.35 -1.93 -23.04
N VAL A 11 6.92 -1.67 -21.86
CA VAL A 11 6.36 -0.68 -20.94
C VAL A 11 6.38 0.70 -21.59
N LEU A 12 7.45 1.05 -22.28
CA LEU A 12 7.56 2.34 -22.97
C LEU A 12 6.51 2.47 -24.08
N LEU A 13 6.27 1.41 -24.84
CA LEU A 13 5.30 1.44 -25.92
C LEU A 13 3.87 1.59 -25.40
N ALA A 14 3.58 1.03 -24.25
CA ALA A 14 2.25 1.05 -23.65
C ALA A 14 2.16 2.03 -22.48
N CYS A 15 2.98 3.08 -22.49
CA CYS A 15 3.16 3.93 -21.31
C CYS A 15 1.86 4.54 -20.78
N GLY A 16 0.93 4.94 -21.66
CA GLY A 16 -0.34 5.52 -21.23
C GLY A 16 -1.21 4.53 -20.47
N SER A 17 -1.51 3.39 -21.08
CA SER A 17 -2.35 2.37 -20.46
C SER A 17 -1.63 1.71 -19.28
N ASN A 18 -0.30 1.60 -19.34
CA ASN A 18 0.48 1.02 -18.27
C ASN A 18 0.44 1.90 -17.01
N ARG A 19 0.52 3.22 -17.21
CA ARG A 19 0.41 4.16 -16.11
C ARG A 19 -0.95 4.09 -15.44
N ASP A 20 -2.01 4.02 -16.22
CA ASP A 20 -3.37 3.89 -15.71
C ASP A 20 -3.54 2.60 -14.93
N ARG A 21 -2.97 1.50 -15.41
CA ARG A 21 -3.02 0.22 -14.74
C ARG A 21 -2.25 0.27 -13.43
N LEU A 22 -1.06 0.86 -13.41
CA LEU A 22 -0.28 1.04 -12.20
C LEU A 22 -1.03 1.89 -11.18
N MET A 23 -1.62 2.99 -11.63
CA MET A 23 -2.40 3.86 -10.76
C MET A 23 -3.57 3.09 -10.15
N SER A 24 -4.30 2.33 -10.95
CA SER A 24 -5.42 1.52 -10.48
C SER A 24 -4.97 0.48 -9.45
N ASN A 25 -3.85 -0.19 -9.70
CA ASN A 25 -3.30 -1.18 -8.78
C ASN A 25 -2.89 -0.53 -7.46
N LEU A 26 -2.26 0.63 -7.53
CA LEU A 26 -1.84 1.36 -6.33
C LEU A 26 -3.05 1.83 -5.52
N LEU A 27 -4.08 2.30 -6.18
CA LEU A 27 -5.30 2.73 -5.51
C LEU A 27 -6.02 1.56 -4.84
N ASN A 28 -6.05 0.40 -5.50
CA ASN A 28 -6.64 -0.81 -4.93
C ASN A 28 -5.85 -1.28 -3.72
N GLU A 29 -4.53 -1.27 -3.81
CA GLU A 29 -3.67 -1.64 -2.69
C GLU A 29 -3.84 -0.67 -1.52
N GLN A 30 -3.92 0.62 -1.81
CA GLN A 30 -4.15 1.65 -0.80
C GLN A 30 -5.46 1.40 -0.06
N ARG A 31 -6.52 1.09 -0.80
CA ARG A 31 -7.82 0.81 -0.22
C ARG A 31 -7.78 -0.43 0.67
N ALA A 32 -7.13 -1.51 0.20
CA ALA A 32 -6.99 -2.73 0.97
C ALA A 32 -6.21 -2.50 2.26
N LEU A 33 -5.15 -1.69 2.20
CA LEU A 33 -4.35 -1.37 3.37
C LEU A 33 -5.11 -0.49 4.35
N LYS A 34 -5.93 0.43 3.87
CA LYS A 34 -6.79 1.24 4.75
C LYS A 34 -7.79 0.36 5.48
N ASP A 35 -8.39 -0.60 4.80
CA ASP A 35 -9.30 -1.55 5.44
C ASP A 35 -8.57 -2.38 6.50
N SER A 36 -7.35 -2.84 6.19
CA SER A 36 -6.53 -3.56 7.15
C SER A 36 -6.21 -2.69 8.36
N ALA A 37 -5.86 -1.43 8.14
CA ALA A 37 -5.59 -0.49 9.23
C ALA A 37 -6.79 -0.32 10.14
N ASN A 38 -7.99 -0.19 9.56
CA ASN A 38 -9.22 -0.06 10.32
C ASN A 38 -9.48 -1.31 11.17
N ASN A 39 -9.29 -2.51 10.58
CA ASN A 39 -9.48 -3.76 11.29
C ASN A 39 -8.49 -3.90 12.44
N ILE A 40 -7.23 -3.54 12.21
CA ILE A 40 -6.20 -3.58 13.25
C ILE A 40 -6.55 -2.60 14.37
N THR A 41 -7.02 -1.41 14.04
CA THR A 41 -7.42 -0.40 15.02
C THR A 41 -8.55 -0.92 15.90
N GLU A 42 -9.55 -1.58 15.31
CA GLU A 42 -10.64 -2.18 16.06
C GLU A 42 -10.14 -3.26 17.01
N ARG A 43 -9.20 -4.10 16.55
CA ARG A 43 -8.60 -5.14 17.39
C ARG A 43 -7.84 -4.55 18.57
N ILE A 44 -7.10 -3.47 18.32
CA ILE A 44 -6.37 -2.77 19.40
C ILE A 44 -7.34 -2.30 20.46
N GLY A 45 -8.46 -1.67 20.04
CA GLY A 45 -9.49 -1.23 20.98
C GLY A 45 -10.05 -2.36 21.81
N GLY A 46 -10.35 -3.50 21.17
CA GLY A 46 -10.87 -4.68 21.87
C GLY A 46 -9.86 -5.24 22.87
N TYR A 47 -8.59 -5.31 22.49
CA TYR A 47 -7.55 -5.80 23.39
C TYR A 47 -7.37 -4.89 24.59
N MET A 48 -7.40 -3.58 24.37
CA MET A 48 -7.27 -2.61 25.46
C MET A 48 -8.44 -2.67 26.42
N GLU A 49 -9.65 -2.83 25.93
CA GLU A 49 -10.83 -2.97 26.77
C GLU A 49 -10.76 -4.23 27.64
N ASN A 50 -10.15 -5.29 27.13
CA ASN A 50 -10.01 -6.56 27.85
C ASN A 50 -8.74 -6.65 28.69
N GLY A 51 -7.93 -5.60 28.71
CA GLY A 51 -6.69 -5.56 29.49
C GLY A 51 -5.56 -6.37 28.86
N LEU A 52 -5.65 -6.70 27.58
CA LEU A 52 -4.63 -7.48 26.85
C LEU A 52 -3.63 -6.53 26.19
N ASN A 53 -2.84 -5.84 27.02
CA ASN A 53 -1.94 -4.78 26.53
C ASN A 53 -0.84 -5.31 25.63
N GLU A 54 -0.32 -6.51 25.89
CA GLU A 54 0.73 -7.09 25.06
C GLU A 54 0.22 -7.35 23.64
N ASN A 55 -1.00 -7.86 23.52
CA ASN A 55 -1.64 -8.11 22.24
C ASN A 55 -1.90 -6.79 21.50
N ALA A 56 -2.33 -5.77 22.23
CA ALA A 56 -2.55 -4.45 21.67
C ALA A 56 -1.26 -3.86 21.09
N GLU A 57 -0.14 -4.04 21.81
CA GLU A 57 1.15 -3.53 21.34
C GLU A 57 1.64 -4.27 20.09
N ALA A 58 1.43 -5.58 20.02
CA ALA A 58 1.76 -6.35 18.83
C ALA A 58 0.97 -5.85 17.61
N GLN A 59 -0.32 -5.54 17.80
CA GLN A 59 -1.15 -5.00 16.74
C GLN A 59 -0.74 -3.58 16.35
N LYS A 60 -0.28 -2.78 17.32
CA LYS A 60 0.23 -1.43 17.02
C LYS A 60 1.45 -1.49 16.10
N LYS A 61 2.32 -2.48 16.29
CA LYS A 61 3.47 -2.66 15.40
C LYS A 61 3.03 -3.00 13.98
N GLN A 62 2.02 -3.85 13.83
CA GLN A 62 1.46 -4.16 12.52
C GLN A 62 0.83 -2.92 11.89
N LEU A 63 0.13 -2.13 12.68
CA LEU A 63 -0.48 -0.89 12.20
C LEU A 63 0.59 0.09 11.69
N ALA A 64 1.70 0.21 12.41
CA ALA A 64 2.80 1.07 11.98
C ALA A 64 3.37 0.60 10.64
N ALA A 65 3.51 -0.70 10.43
CA ALA A 65 3.98 -1.26 9.16
C ALA A 65 2.99 -0.96 8.03
N VAL A 66 1.69 -1.07 8.29
CA VAL A 66 0.66 -0.75 7.31
C VAL A 66 0.70 0.73 6.96
N HIS A 67 0.84 1.60 7.96
CA HIS A 67 0.95 3.04 7.72
C HIS A 67 2.18 3.39 6.90
N ALA A 68 3.32 2.76 7.17
CA ALA A 68 4.54 2.98 6.38
C ALA A 68 4.31 2.59 4.91
N ARG A 69 3.63 1.47 4.69
CA ARG A 69 3.29 1.02 3.34
C ARG A 69 2.35 2.00 2.65
N LEU A 70 1.35 2.52 3.37
CA LEU A 70 0.42 3.51 2.84
C LEU A 70 1.14 4.79 2.42
N ILE A 71 2.09 5.25 3.22
CA ILE A 71 2.88 6.44 2.89
C ILE A 71 3.68 6.18 1.61
N HIS A 72 4.29 5.01 1.49
CA HIS A 72 5.04 4.64 0.30
C HIS A 72 4.16 4.61 -0.94
N ILE A 73 2.97 4.03 -0.83
CA ILE A 73 2.02 3.95 -1.94
C ILE A 73 1.55 5.34 -2.33
N GLN A 74 1.25 6.19 -1.37
CA GLN A 74 0.83 7.57 -1.63
C GLN A 74 1.93 8.33 -2.37
N SER A 75 3.17 8.14 -1.96
CA SER A 75 4.32 8.75 -2.63
C SER A 75 4.43 8.26 -4.08
N SER A 76 4.20 6.98 -4.32
CA SER A 76 4.21 6.41 -5.67
C SER A 76 3.09 6.99 -6.53
N ILE A 77 1.90 7.14 -5.96
CA ILE A 77 0.76 7.74 -6.67
C ILE A 77 1.08 9.18 -7.04
N ASP A 78 1.63 9.95 -6.12
CA ASP A 78 2.01 11.34 -6.37
C ASP A 78 3.05 11.44 -7.49
N SER A 79 4.02 10.53 -7.50
CA SER A 79 5.03 10.49 -8.56
C SER A 79 4.40 10.22 -9.93
N LEU A 80 3.45 9.31 -10.00
CA LEU A 80 2.75 9.00 -11.24
C LEU A 80 1.93 10.19 -11.73
N GLU A 81 1.30 10.91 -10.81
CA GLU A 81 0.53 12.10 -11.16
C GLU A 81 1.43 13.20 -11.72
N LYS A 82 2.61 13.35 -11.15
CA LYS A 82 3.57 14.36 -11.63
C LYS A 82 4.13 14.05 -13.00
N MET A 83 4.07 12.80 -13.42
CA MET A 83 4.56 12.37 -14.72
C MET A 83 3.61 12.69 -15.88
N LYS A 84 2.48 13.26 -15.63
CA LYS A 84 1.53 13.65 -16.68
C LYS A 84 2.09 14.77 -17.59
#